data_d43730dc12ceb27f869376f22a4f9db1
#
_entry.id   d43730dc12ceb27f869376f22a4f9db1
#
_cell.length_a   1.000
_cell.length_b   1.000
_cell.length_c   1.000
_cell.angle_alpha   90.00
_cell.angle_beta   90.00
_cell.angle_gamma   90.00
#
_symmetry.space_group_name_H-M   'P 1'
#
loop_
_entity.id
_entity.type
_entity.pdbx_description
1 polymer ?
#
loop_
_entity_poly.entity_id
_entity_poly.type
_entity_poly.pdbx_seq_one_letter_code
_entity_poly.pdbx_strand_id
1 'polypeptide(L)'
;MAELAVGREAGVVDVVDVSVSSIAESFLSSTLIAEFLAAHPSIQLDIEVDDSDPDPVASGFDAAVRLGETIAPDMVAVPVSPEQRQVIVGSPAYLATRGAPQHPRDLAAHACIGWRAHRRATPYRWELVDRGREIDVAIDARVNTSDMGLMVRLACAGVGLTIGLEESFRPYLDRRELVTVLDNYCPPFAGFFLYYPKRAPAPLKLRALVEFLRVRQRGVRIPPPSRKRTRR
;
A
#
# COMPACT_ATOMS: atom_id res chain seq x y z
N MET A 1 18.97 -42.46 -10.10
CA MET A 1 18.35 -41.13 -9.89
C MET A 1 17.89 -41.13 -8.44
N ALA A 2 18.74 -40.62 -7.53
CA ALA A 2 18.44 -40.56 -6.10
C ALA A 2 17.73 -39.24 -5.77
N GLU A 3 16.51 -39.37 -5.31
CA GLU A 3 15.69 -38.30 -4.76
C GLU A 3 16.28 -37.85 -3.44
N LEU A 4 16.84 -36.65 -3.38
CA LEU A 4 17.30 -36.02 -2.14
C LEU A 4 16.07 -35.59 -1.35
N ALA A 5 15.52 -36.51 -0.54
CA ALA A 5 14.61 -36.16 0.52
C ALA A 5 15.41 -35.43 1.61
N VAL A 6 15.36 -34.09 1.61
CA VAL A 6 15.79 -33.27 2.73
C VAL A 6 14.73 -33.45 3.82
N GLY A 7 15.01 -34.39 4.76
CA GLY A 7 14.24 -34.59 5.97
C GLY A 7 14.30 -33.32 6.83
N ARG A 8 13.28 -32.43 6.75
CA ARG A 8 12.97 -31.49 7.82
C ARG A 8 12.37 -32.32 8.95
N GLU A 9 13.04 -32.42 10.07
CA GLU A 9 12.39 -32.78 11.32
C GLU A 9 11.20 -31.86 11.52
N ALA A 10 10.00 -32.43 11.67
CA ALA A 10 8.75 -31.69 11.87
C ALA A 10 8.73 -31.06 13.26
N GLY A 11 9.52 -30.00 13.47
CA GLY A 11 9.28 -29.03 14.52
C GLY A 11 7.98 -28.31 14.19
N VAL A 12 7.13 -28.07 15.19
CA VAL A 12 5.92 -27.26 15.04
C VAL A 12 6.34 -25.89 14.49
N VAL A 13 6.01 -25.63 13.23
CA VAL A 13 6.28 -24.35 12.58
C VAL A 13 5.13 -23.43 12.95
N ASP A 14 5.43 -22.34 13.67
CA ASP A 14 4.44 -21.31 13.98
C ASP A 14 4.21 -20.45 12.74
N VAL A 15 3.08 -20.65 12.07
CA VAL A 15 2.71 -19.85 10.91
C VAL A 15 2.02 -18.55 11.37
N VAL A 16 2.48 -17.39 10.91
CA VAL A 16 1.80 -16.10 11.10
C VAL A 16 1.10 -15.75 9.79
N ASP A 17 -0.23 -15.68 9.85
CA ASP A 17 -1.09 -15.36 8.70
C ASP A 17 -1.35 -13.86 8.64
N VAL A 18 -0.93 -13.20 7.56
CA VAL A 18 -1.02 -11.73 7.42
C VAL A 18 -1.70 -11.37 6.10
N SER A 19 -2.83 -10.67 6.18
CA SER A 19 -3.45 -10.04 5.01
C SER A 19 -2.85 -8.66 4.76
N VAL A 20 -2.52 -8.34 3.51
CA VAL A 20 -1.88 -7.09 3.11
C VAL A 20 -2.64 -6.45 1.96
N SER A 21 -2.94 -5.15 2.04
CA SER A 21 -3.46 -4.45 0.87
C SER A 21 -2.37 -4.32 -0.21
N SER A 22 -2.76 -4.39 -1.49
CA SER A 22 -1.83 -4.34 -2.62
C SER A 22 -0.97 -3.07 -2.61
N ILE A 23 -1.53 -1.94 -2.16
CA ILE A 23 -0.80 -0.67 -2.04
C ILE A 23 0.24 -0.70 -0.90
N ALA A 24 0.07 -1.56 0.10
CA ALA A 24 0.97 -1.68 1.26
C ALA A 24 2.05 -2.74 1.07
N GLU A 25 1.92 -3.61 0.08
CA GLU A 25 2.80 -4.76 -0.16
C GLU A 25 4.27 -4.34 -0.24
N SER A 26 4.58 -3.25 -0.94
CA SER A 26 5.95 -2.74 -1.10
C SER A 26 6.65 -2.36 0.22
N PHE A 27 5.88 -2.10 1.31
CA PHE A 27 6.42 -1.81 2.64
C PHE A 27 6.76 -3.06 3.45
N LEU A 28 6.27 -4.22 3.03
CA LEU A 28 6.78 -5.51 3.48
C LEU A 28 8.00 -5.90 2.63
N SER A 29 9.02 -5.02 2.64
CA SER A 29 10.19 -5.20 1.78
C SER A 29 10.84 -6.56 1.98
N SER A 30 11.42 -7.09 0.90
CA SER A 30 12.17 -8.35 0.94
C SER A 30 13.24 -8.36 2.03
N THR A 31 13.89 -7.22 2.29
CA THR A 31 14.90 -7.07 3.35
C THR A 31 14.26 -7.19 4.73
N LEU A 32 13.11 -6.56 4.99
CA LEU A 32 12.40 -6.65 6.27
C LEU A 32 12.00 -8.10 6.58
N ILE A 33 11.42 -8.78 5.61
CA ILE A 33 11.00 -10.18 5.76
C ILE A 33 12.22 -11.08 5.95
N ALA A 34 13.28 -10.91 5.15
CA ALA A 34 14.48 -11.71 5.25
C ALA A 34 15.15 -11.59 6.64
N GLU A 35 15.25 -10.37 7.16
CA GLU A 35 15.83 -10.13 8.49
C GLU A 35 14.94 -10.71 9.61
N PHE A 36 13.62 -10.60 9.49
CA PHE A 36 12.69 -11.20 10.44
C PHE A 36 12.83 -12.73 10.48
N LEU A 37 12.80 -13.38 9.32
CA LEU A 37 12.93 -14.85 9.23
C LEU A 37 14.30 -15.35 9.67
N ALA A 38 15.38 -14.58 9.44
CA ALA A 38 16.71 -14.90 9.96
C ALA A 38 16.77 -14.83 11.50
N ALA A 39 16.07 -13.87 12.10
CA ALA A 39 16.00 -13.72 13.57
C ALA A 39 15.04 -14.73 14.22
N HIS A 40 14.08 -15.28 13.47
CA HIS A 40 13.04 -16.18 13.97
C HIS A 40 12.88 -17.42 13.07
N PRO A 41 13.87 -18.34 13.05
CA PRO A 41 13.91 -19.47 12.10
C PRO A 41 12.79 -20.50 12.30
N SER A 42 12.10 -20.49 13.45
CA SER A 42 10.95 -21.35 13.74
C SER A 42 9.61 -20.77 13.27
N ILE A 43 9.58 -19.51 12.79
CA ILE A 43 8.37 -18.85 12.33
C ILE A 43 8.31 -18.90 10.80
N GLN A 44 7.13 -19.24 10.29
CA GLN A 44 6.74 -19.09 8.87
C GLN A 44 5.80 -17.91 8.75
N LEU A 45 5.94 -17.10 7.70
CA LEU A 45 4.96 -16.08 7.31
C LEU A 45 4.13 -16.61 6.15
N ASP A 46 2.81 -16.55 6.28
CA ASP A 46 1.86 -16.68 5.18
C ASP A 46 1.26 -15.30 4.91
N ILE A 47 1.53 -14.76 3.72
CA ILE A 47 1.17 -13.39 3.36
C ILE A 47 0.25 -13.42 2.15
N GLU A 48 -1.00 -13.02 2.36
CA GLU A 48 -1.97 -12.86 1.27
C GLU A 48 -2.15 -11.38 0.93
N VAL A 49 -1.99 -11.05 -0.35
CA VAL A 49 -2.26 -9.71 -0.87
C VAL A 49 -3.69 -9.67 -1.38
N ASP A 50 -4.57 -9.04 -0.60
CA ASP A 50 -6.00 -8.95 -0.90
C ASP A 50 -6.57 -7.58 -0.52
N ASP A 51 -7.26 -6.95 -1.49
CA ASP A 51 -7.97 -5.68 -1.32
C ASP A 51 -9.50 -5.88 -1.22
N SER A 52 -9.98 -7.10 -1.29
CA SER A 52 -11.42 -7.41 -1.32
C SER A 52 -12.02 -7.68 0.05
N ASP A 53 -11.21 -8.13 1.02
CA ASP A 53 -11.68 -8.44 2.37
C ASP A 53 -11.71 -7.16 3.24
N PRO A 54 -12.90 -6.71 3.66
CA PRO A 54 -13.03 -5.53 4.51
C PRO A 54 -12.58 -5.77 5.96
N ASP A 55 -12.58 -7.02 6.43
CA ASP A 55 -12.19 -7.40 7.79
C ASP A 55 -11.40 -8.72 7.81
N PRO A 56 -10.13 -8.69 7.35
CA PRO A 56 -9.30 -9.88 7.28
C PRO A 56 -9.10 -10.58 8.61
N VAL A 57 -9.09 -9.84 9.72
CA VAL A 57 -8.95 -10.42 11.07
C VAL A 57 -10.17 -11.23 11.46
N ALA A 58 -11.39 -10.75 11.14
CA ALA A 58 -12.61 -11.54 11.32
C ALA A 58 -12.65 -12.78 10.39
N SER A 59 -11.98 -12.71 9.24
CA SER A 59 -11.83 -13.81 8.30
C SER A 59 -10.77 -14.85 8.71
N GLY A 60 -10.05 -14.61 9.82
CA GLY A 60 -9.16 -15.60 10.45
C GLY A 60 -7.67 -15.31 10.32
N PHE A 61 -7.24 -14.21 9.70
CA PHE A 61 -5.85 -13.79 9.72
C PHE A 61 -5.42 -13.36 11.13
N ASP A 62 -4.17 -13.66 11.50
CA ASP A 62 -3.58 -13.22 12.77
C ASP A 62 -3.44 -11.69 12.85
N ALA A 63 -3.14 -11.07 11.72
CA ALA A 63 -3.00 -9.62 11.58
C ALA A 63 -3.28 -9.16 10.14
N ALA A 64 -3.46 -7.86 9.95
CA ALA A 64 -3.55 -7.30 8.62
C ALA A 64 -2.76 -5.98 8.50
N VAL A 65 -2.31 -5.65 7.28
CA VAL A 65 -1.62 -4.40 6.97
C VAL A 65 -2.51 -3.53 6.08
N ARG A 66 -2.90 -2.37 6.60
CA ARG A 66 -3.80 -1.41 5.93
C ARG A 66 -3.39 0.03 6.24
N LEU A 67 -4.02 0.99 5.58
CA LEU A 67 -3.92 2.41 5.91
C LEU A 67 -4.38 2.65 7.35
N GLY A 68 -3.63 3.48 8.10
CA GLY A 68 -3.91 3.75 9.51
C GLY A 68 -5.30 4.32 9.77
N GLU A 69 -5.86 5.08 8.84
CA GLU A 69 -7.19 5.68 8.95
C GLU A 69 -8.36 4.70 8.80
N THR A 70 -8.10 3.49 8.31
CA THR A 70 -9.12 2.44 8.14
C THR A 70 -9.21 1.50 9.34
N ILE A 71 -8.32 1.64 10.34
CA ILE A 71 -8.21 0.70 11.46
C ILE A 71 -9.24 1.03 12.55
N ALA A 72 -10.00 0.03 12.98
CA ALA A 72 -11.01 0.17 14.01
C ALA A 72 -10.40 0.50 15.39
N PRO A 73 -11.11 1.23 16.28
CA PRO A 73 -10.58 1.67 17.58
C PRO A 73 -10.24 0.55 18.57
N ASP A 74 -10.80 -0.64 18.38
CA ASP A 74 -10.60 -1.83 19.23
C ASP A 74 -9.43 -2.70 18.76
N MET A 75 -8.65 -2.23 17.80
CA MET A 75 -7.44 -2.87 17.31
C MET A 75 -6.16 -2.26 17.93
N VAL A 76 -5.11 -3.07 18.00
CA VAL A 76 -3.75 -2.59 18.21
C VAL A 76 -3.15 -2.29 16.85
N ALA A 77 -2.63 -1.09 16.66
CA ALA A 77 -1.97 -0.69 15.41
C ALA A 77 -0.47 -0.49 15.65
N VAL A 78 0.34 -1.10 14.78
CA VAL A 78 1.81 -1.00 14.79
C VAL A 78 2.24 -0.48 13.42
N PRO A 79 2.93 0.65 13.32
CA PRO A 79 3.35 1.19 12.03
C PRO A 79 4.31 0.23 11.33
N VAL A 80 4.15 0.08 10.02
CA VAL A 80 5.05 -0.68 9.13
C VAL A 80 5.75 0.21 8.11
N SER A 81 5.25 1.43 7.92
CA SER A 81 5.88 2.43 7.06
C SER A 81 6.01 3.78 7.76
N PRO A 82 6.91 4.66 7.32
CA PRO A 82 6.87 6.08 7.66
C PRO A 82 5.64 6.75 7.06
N GLU A 83 5.53 8.07 7.27
CA GLU A 83 4.57 8.90 6.54
C GLU A 83 4.72 8.70 5.03
N GLN A 84 3.60 8.60 4.33
CA GLN A 84 3.53 8.32 2.89
C GLN A 84 2.87 9.47 2.16
N ARG A 85 3.09 9.53 0.84
CA ARG A 85 2.42 10.46 -0.06
C ARG A 85 1.97 9.73 -1.32
N GLN A 86 0.74 9.97 -1.76
CA GLN A 86 0.37 9.67 -3.13
C GLN A 86 0.85 10.79 -4.05
N VAL A 87 1.18 10.45 -5.29
CA VAL A 87 1.52 11.41 -6.35
C VAL A 87 0.80 11.04 -7.63
N ILE A 88 0.48 12.06 -8.42
CA ILE A 88 -0.02 11.87 -9.78
C ILE A 88 1.18 12.03 -10.71
N VAL A 89 1.37 11.06 -11.60
CA VAL A 89 2.51 11.02 -12.51
C VAL A 89 2.10 10.85 -13.96
N GLY A 90 2.94 11.36 -14.86
CA GLY A 90 2.85 11.14 -16.29
C GLY A 90 4.23 11.20 -16.93
N SER A 91 4.39 10.62 -18.14
CA SER A 91 5.66 10.74 -18.85
C SER A 91 5.87 12.17 -19.38
N PRO A 92 7.13 12.66 -19.47
CA PRO A 92 7.43 13.96 -20.08
C PRO A 92 6.86 14.08 -21.50
N ALA A 93 6.91 13.02 -22.29
CA ALA A 93 6.38 13.00 -23.65
C ALA A 93 4.86 13.23 -23.71
N TYR A 94 4.11 12.58 -22.80
CA TYR A 94 2.68 12.82 -22.68
C TYR A 94 2.37 14.27 -22.32
N LEU A 95 3.07 14.80 -21.30
CA LEU A 95 2.86 16.16 -20.82
C LEU A 95 3.29 17.23 -21.85
N ALA A 96 4.32 16.98 -22.64
CA ALA A 96 4.72 17.87 -23.72
C ALA A 96 3.63 18.01 -24.79
N THR A 97 2.84 16.96 -25.01
CA THR A 97 1.77 16.95 -26.02
C THR A 97 0.44 17.48 -25.48
N ARG A 98 0.12 17.20 -24.21
CA ARG A 98 -1.19 17.47 -23.60
C ARG A 98 -1.19 18.64 -22.62
N GLY A 99 -0.02 19.16 -22.27
CA GLY A 99 0.17 20.10 -21.15
C GLY A 99 0.15 19.38 -19.80
N ALA A 100 0.61 20.08 -18.76
CA ALA A 100 0.50 19.62 -17.39
C ALA A 100 -0.76 20.18 -16.73
N PRO A 101 -1.60 19.36 -16.05
CA PRO A 101 -2.75 19.86 -15.32
C PRO A 101 -2.28 20.79 -14.18
N GLN A 102 -2.99 21.90 -13.98
CA GLN A 102 -2.70 22.87 -12.93
C GLN A 102 -3.70 22.80 -11.78
N HIS A 103 -4.85 22.17 -11.99
CA HIS A 103 -5.90 21.99 -11.01
C HIS A 103 -6.55 20.60 -11.17
N PRO A 104 -7.07 19.95 -10.11
CA PRO A 104 -7.74 18.65 -10.20
C PRO A 104 -8.85 18.56 -11.26
N ARG A 105 -9.57 19.65 -11.50
CA ARG A 105 -10.61 19.71 -12.58
C ARG A 105 -10.04 19.49 -13.98
N ASP A 106 -8.75 19.79 -14.19
CA ASP A 106 -8.12 19.66 -15.51
C ASP A 106 -7.93 18.19 -15.89
N LEU A 107 -7.97 17.26 -14.89
CA LEU A 107 -7.90 15.82 -15.11
C LEU A 107 -9.00 15.31 -16.07
N ALA A 108 -10.14 16.00 -16.15
CA ALA A 108 -11.21 15.68 -17.09
C ALA A 108 -10.78 15.81 -18.57
N ALA A 109 -9.74 16.59 -18.87
CA ALA A 109 -9.18 16.75 -20.20
C ALA A 109 -8.00 15.82 -20.50
N HIS A 110 -7.58 15.04 -19.51
CA HIS A 110 -6.44 14.12 -19.62
C HIS A 110 -6.88 12.66 -19.74
N ALA A 111 -6.14 11.88 -20.52
CA ALA A 111 -6.24 10.44 -20.46
C ALA A 111 -5.70 9.97 -19.12
N CYS A 112 -6.44 9.11 -18.43
CA CYS A 112 -6.05 8.56 -17.14
C CYS A 112 -5.97 7.04 -17.19
N ILE A 113 -5.14 6.48 -16.30
CA ILE A 113 -4.99 5.05 -16.03
C ILE A 113 -5.51 4.82 -14.63
N GLY A 114 -6.61 4.07 -14.51
CA GLY A 114 -7.30 3.84 -13.25
C GLY A 114 -6.93 2.52 -12.60
N TRP A 115 -7.13 2.48 -11.29
CA TRP A 115 -7.01 1.26 -10.49
C TRP A 115 -8.37 0.77 -10.01
N ARG A 116 -8.54 -0.56 -9.96
CA ARG A 116 -9.65 -1.23 -9.28
C ARG A 116 -9.22 -2.60 -8.79
N ALA A 117 -9.63 -2.99 -7.59
CA ALA A 117 -9.24 -4.24 -6.97
C ALA A 117 -9.61 -5.49 -7.81
N HIS A 118 -10.84 -5.54 -8.34
CA HIS A 118 -11.32 -6.63 -9.16
C HIS A 118 -12.42 -6.16 -10.13
N ARG A 119 -12.81 -7.02 -11.09
CA ARG A 119 -13.74 -6.68 -12.19
C ARG A 119 -15.07 -6.04 -11.74
N ARG A 120 -15.59 -6.41 -10.57
CA ARG A 120 -16.87 -5.90 -10.05
C ARG A 120 -16.70 -4.72 -9.10
N ALA A 121 -15.46 -4.39 -8.71
CA ALA A 121 -15.19 -3.25 -7.84
C ALA A 121 -15.41 -1.93 -8.58
N THR A 122 -15.86 -0.91 -7.86
CA THR A 122 -15.87 0.46 -8.35
C THR A 122 -14.43 0.92 -8.58
N PRO A 123 -14.13 1.56 -9.72
CA PRO A 123 -12.80 2.16 -9.93
C PRO A 123 -12.46 3.16 -8.83
N TYR A 124 -11.21 3.16 -8.41
CA TYR A 124 -10.72 4.07 -7.39
C TYR A 124 -10.86 5.51 -7.86
N ARG A 125 -11.47 6.34 -7.01
CA ARG A 125 -11.55 7.78 -7.21
C ARG A 125 -10.30 8.41 -6.61
N TRP A 126 -9.67 9.34 -7.33
CA TRP A 126 -8.44 9.94 -6.85
C TRP A 126 -8.73 10.87 -5.67
N GLU A 127 -8.25 10.49 -4.50
CA GLU A 127 -8.39 11.26 -3.26
C GLU A 127 -7.34 12.36 -3.23
N LEU A 128 -7.78 13.60 -3.30
CA LEU A 128 -6.94 14.80 -3.34
C LEU A 128 -7.40 15.79 -2.28
N VAL A 129 -6.58 16.82 -2.02
CA VAL A 129 -6.95 17.90 -1.10
C VAL A 129 -6.85 19.24 -1.82
N ASP A 130 -7.95 19.99 -1.88
CA ASP A 130 -7.98 21.35 -2.39
C ASP A 130 -8.31 22.34 -1.28
N ARG A 131 -7.38 23.28 -0.98
CA ARG A 131 -7.54 24.31 0.08
C ARG A 131 -7.94 23.72 1.43
N GLY A 132 -7.33 22.59 1.80
CA GLY A 132 -7.60 21.89 3.07
C GLY A 132 -8.91 21.09 3.10
N ARG A 133 -9.59 20.91 1.95
CA ARG A 133 -10.78 20.06 1.82
C ARG A 133 -10.46 18.82 1.00
N GLU A 134 -10.82 17.67 1.53
CA GLU A 134 -10.76 16.41 0.80
C GLU A 134 -11.75 16.43 -0.37
N ILE A 135 -11.28 16.02 -1.54
CA ILE A 135 -12.06 15.90 -2.77
C ILE A 135 -11.79 14.55 -3.43
N ASP A 136 -12.86 13.88 -3.88
CA ASP A 136 -12.77 12.63 -4.63
C ASP A 136 -12.98 12.91 -6.12
N VAL A 137 -11.93 12.80 -6.90
CA VAL A 137 -11.99 13.06 -8.33
C VAL A 137 -12.29 11.77 -9.09
N ALA A 138 -13.44 11.73 -9.77
CA ALA A 138 -13.72 10.69 -10.75
C ALA A 138 -12.90 10.97 -12.01
N ILE A 139 -12.17 9.98 -12.48
CA ILE A 139 -11.38 10.06 -13.70
C ILE A 139 -12.07 9.30 -14.84
N ASP A 140 -11.88 9.74 -16.07
CA ASP A 140 -12.22 8.98 -17.25
C ASP A 140 -11.01 8.10 -17.63
N ALA A 141 -10.98 6.89 -17.09
CA ALA A 141 -9.86 5.99 -17.26
C ALA A 141 -9.99 5.20 -18.58
N ARG A 142 -9.06 5.41 -19.51
CA ARG A 142 -8.95 4.59 -20.74
C ARG A 142 -8.55 3.15 -20.46
N VAL A 143 -7.84 2.91 -19.37
CA VAL A 143 -7.44 1.58 -18.88
C VAL A 143 -7.69 1.52 -17.39
N ASN A 144 -8.36 0.45 -16.93
CA ASN A 144 -8.46 0.11 -15.51
C ASN A 144 -7.76 -1.23 -15.27
N THR A 145 -6.93 -1.30 -14.24
CA THR A 145 -6.21 -2.51 -13.86
C THR A 145 -6.08 -2.63 -12.35
N SER A 146 -5.85 -3.83 -11.84
CA SER A 146 -5.49 -4.09 -10.44
C SER A 146 -3.97 -4.24 -10.24
N ASP A 147 -3.18 -4.12 -11.32
CA ASP A 147 -1.74 -4.28 -11.29
C ASP A 147 -1.04 -2.92 -11.34
N MET A 148 -0.42 -2.53 -10.22
CA MET A 148 0.32 -1.26 -10.12
C MET A 148 1.51 -1.22 -11.10
N GLY A 149 2.20 -2.33 -11.30
CA GLY A 149 3.31 -2.40 -12.25
C GLY A 149 2.86 -2.13 -13.70
N LEU A 150 1.67 -2.60 -14.09
CA LEU A 150 1.09 -2.26 -15.38
C LEU A 150 0.73 -0.77 -15.48
N MET A 151 0.17 -0.18 -14.42
CA MET A 151 -0.12 1.26 -14.39
C MET A 151 1.14 2.09 -14.64
N VAL A 152 2.25 1.74 -13.96
CA VAL A 152 3.56 2.40 -14.13
C VAL A 152 4.04 2.27 -15.57
N ARG A 153 4.06 1.06 -16.14
CA ARG A 153 4.51 0.84 -17.53
C ARG A 153 3.68 1.61 -18.55
N LEU A 154 2.36 1.68 -18.35
CA LEU A 154 1.46 2.45 -19.22
C LEU A 154 1.72 3.96 -19.11
N ALA A 155 1.97 4.47 -17.91
CA ALA A 155 2.32 5.88 -17.70
C ALA A 155 3.66 6.23 -18.38
N CYS A 156 4.70 5.40 -18.23
CA CYS A 156 5.98 5.56 -18.92
C CYS A 156 5.81 5.52 -20.44
N ALA A 157 4.93 4.67 -20.96
CA ALA A 157 4.59 4.59 -22.38
C ALA A 157 3.76 5.78 -22.90
N GLY A 158 3.40 6.74 -22.05
CA GLY A 158 2.65 7.94 -22.44
C GLY A 158 1.16 7.71 -22.68
N VAL A 159 0.57 6.65 -22.13
CA VAL A 159 -0.87 6.38 -22.26
C VAL A 159 -1.71 7.43 -21.54
N GLY A 160 -1.22 7.97 -20.42
CA GLY A 160 -1.91 8.99 -19.63
C GLY A 160 -1.31 9.22 -18.26
N LEU A 161 -2.06 9.89 -17.41
CA LEU A 161 -1.73 10.12 -16.01
C LEU A 161 -2.16 8.94 -15.15
N THR A 162 -1.44 8.69 -14.05
CA THR A 162 -1.85 7.73 -13.04
C THR A 162 -1.52 8.25 -11.65
N ILE A 163 -2.14 7.67 -10.60
CA ILE A 163 -1.88 7.99 -9.19
C ILE A 163 -1.40 6.75 -8.46
N GLY A 164 -0.56 6.94 -7.47
CA GLY A 164 -0.10 5.88 -6.57
C GLY A 164 0.90 6.42 -5.56
N LEU A 165 1.48 5.54 -4.76
CA LEU A 165 2.48 5.93 -3.76
C LEU A 165 3.75 6.44 -4.45
N GLU A 166 4.29 7.54 -3.95
CA GLU A 166 5.52 8.14 -4.48
C GLU A 166 6.66 7.12 -4.51
N GLU A 167 6.76 6.28 -3.48
CA GLU A 167 7.80 5.25 -3.38
C GLU A 167 7.75 4.24 -4.54
N SER A 168 6.54 3.86 -4.98
CA SER A 168 6.36 2.95 -6.13
C SER A 168 6.84 3.58 -7.46
N PHE A 169 6.81 4.90 -7.55
CA PHE A 169 7.29 5.63 -8.73
C PHE A 169 8.74 6.10 -8.62
N ARG A 170 9.36 6.04 -7.43
CA ARG A 170 10.70 6.57 -7.16
C ARG A 170 11.74 6.18 -8.23
N PRO A 171 11.90 4.91 -8.63
CA PRO A 171 12.90 4.54 -9.64
C PRO A 171 12.68 5.21 -10.99
N TYR A 172 11.45 5.53 -11.34
CA TYR A 172 11.06 6.17 -12.61
C TYR A 172 11.17 7.69 -12.54
N LEU A 173 10.89 8.27 -11.37
CA LEU A 173 11.10 9.71 -11.10
C LEU A 173 12.59 10.06 -11.12
N ASP A 174 13.42 9.24 -10.48
CA ASP A 174 14.89 9.42 -10.44
C ASP A 174 15.51 9.38 -11.84
N ARG A 175 15.00 8.50 -12.71
CA ARG A 175 15.42 8.41 -14.13
C ARG A 175 14.71 9.40 -15.05
N ARG A 176 13.79 10.22 -14.52
CA ARG A 176 12.97 11.17 -15.28
C ARG A 176 12.12 10.52 -16.38
N GLU A 177 11.80 9.27 -16.25
CA GLU A 177 10.83 8.56 -17.10
C GLU A 177 9.39 8.99 -16.79
N LEU A 178 9.16 9.36 -15.52
CA LEU A 178 7.93 9.98 -15.03
C LEU A 178 8.25 11.30 -14.33
N VAL A 179 7.28 12.19 -14.31
CA VAL A 179 7.30 13.43 -13.52
C VAL A 179 5.98 13.59 -12.78
N THR A 180 6.02 14.23 -11.62
CA THR A 180 4.83 14.50 -10.81
C THR A 180 4.06 15.71 -11.34
N VAL A 181 2.76 15.69 -11.14
CA VAL A 181 1.85 16.81 -11.40
C VAL A 181 0.87 16.96 -10.25
N LEU A 182 0.34 18.15 -10.05
CA LEU A 182 -0.65 18.45 -8.99
C LEU A 182 -0.13 18.17 -7.56
N ASP A 183 1.17 18.29 -7.30
CA ASP A 183 1.81 17.98 -6.03
C ASP A 183 1.14 18.65 -4.81
N ASN A 184 0.69 19.90 -4.98
CA ASN A 184 0.03 20.68 -3.93
C ASN A 184 -1.34 20.10 -3.49
N TYR A 185 -1.88 19.15 -4.26
CA TYR A 185 -3.16 18.49 -3.99
C TYR A 185 -2.98 17.09 -3.40
N CYS A 186 -1.75 16.64 -3.23
CA CYS A 186 -1.37 15.32 -2.73
C CYS A 186 -0.62 15.43 -1.39
N PRO A 187 -1.29 15.77 -0.27
CA PRO A 187 -0.63 15.89 1.02
C PRO A 187 -0.16 14.53 1.52
N PRO A 188 0.83 14.51 2.43
CA PRO A 188 1.23 13.28 3.08
C PRO A 188 0.14 12.75 4.04
N PHE A 189 0.19 11.45 4.32
CA PHE A 189 -0.68 10.74 5.26
C PHE A 189 0.12 9.78 6.14
N ALA A 190 -0.49 9.26 7.21
CA ALA A 190 0.19 8.50 8.28
C ALA A 190 0.84 7.18 7.83
N GLY A 191 0.60 6.73 6.60
CA GLY A 191 1.17 5.48 6.08
C GLY A 191 0.40 4.23 6.53
N PHE A 192 1.11 3.10 6.56
CA PHE A 192 0.54 1.78 6.78
C PHE A 192 0.86 1.22 8.15
N PHE A 193 -0.08 0.45 8.68
CA PHE A 193 0.01 -0.16 9.99
C PHE A 193 -0.36 -1.64 9.92
N LEU A 194 0.40 -2.48 10.61
CA LEU A 194 -0.04 -3.81 10.96
C LEU A 194 -1.01 -3.69 12.13
N TYR A 195 -2.18 -4.31 12.03
CA TYR A 195 -3.15 -4.28 13.11
C TYR A 195 -3.69 -5.66 13.45
N TYR A 196 -4.09 -5.82 14.72
CA TYR A 196 -4.66 -7.05 15.27
C TYR A 196 -5.57 -6.72 16.46
N PRO A 197 -6.50 -7.64 16.90
CA PRO A 197 -7.46 -7.38 17.96
C PRO A 197 -6.81 -7.10 19.33
N LYS A 198 -7.32 -6.11 20.06
CA LYS A 198 -6.91 -5.84 21.45
C LYS A 198 -7.39 -6.88 22.46
N ARG A 199 -8.53 -7.52 22.17
CA ARG A 199 -9.29 -8.34 23.14
C ARG A 199 -8.68 -9.71 23.43
N ALA A 200 -7.76 -10.18 22.61
CA ALA A 200 -7.03 -11.42 22.82
C ALA A 200 -5.54 -11.15 22.97
N PRO A 201 -4.83 -11.82 23.87
CA PRO A 201 -3.37 -11.76 23.90
C PRO A 201 -2.87 -12.29 22.56
N ALA A 202 -2.08 -11.45 21.86
CA ALA A 202 -1.49 -11.85 20.58
C ALA A 202 -0.69 -13.16 20.76
N PRO A 203 -0.85 -14.15 19.88
CA PRO A 203 -0.03 -15.38 19.90
C PRO A 203 1.46 -15.05 19.93
N LEU A 204 2.28 -15.93 20.51
CA LEU A 204 3.74 -15.69 20.62
C LEU A 204 4.38 -15.41 19.28
N LYS A 205 3.97 -16.12 18.23
CA LYS A 205 4.39 -15.95 16.84
C LYS A 205 4.12 -14.52 16.33
N LEU A 206 2.91 -13.97 16.55
CA LEU A 206 2.54 -12.62 16.15
C LEU A 206 3.27 -11.57 17.02
N ARG A 207 3.47 -11.84 18.32
CA ARG A 207 4.22 -10.95 19.19
C ARG A 207 5.67 -10.76 18.74
N ALA A 208 6.31 -11.82 18.24
CA ALA A 208 7.67 -11.74 17.69
C ALA A 208 7.71 -10.79 16.47
N LEU A 209 6.76 -10.90 15.55
CA LEU A 209 6.65 -9.98 14.39
C LEU A 209 6.40 -8.54 14.84
N VAL A 210 5.45 -8.33 15.75
CA VAL A 210 5.12 -7.00 16.28
C VAL A 210 6.32 -6.34 16.97
N GLU A 211 7.06 -7.09 17.80
CA GLU A 211 8.25 -6.58 18.51
C GLU A 211 9.35 -6.21 17.51
N PHE A 212 9.60 -7.07 16.53
CA PHE A 212 10.56 -6.82 15.45
C PHE A 212 10.23 -5.52 14.69
N LEU A 213 8.97 -5.32 14.29
CA LEU A 213 8.51 -4.11 13.62
C LEU A 213 8.69 -2.87 14.50
N ARG A 214 8.34 -2.95 15.80
CA ARG A 214 8.50 -1.83 16.76
C ARG A 214 9.95 -1.41 16.94
N VAL A 215 10.87 -2.36 17.03
CA VAL A 215 12.31 -2.08 17.16
C VAL A 215 12.81 -1.33 15.94
N ARG A 216 12.39 -1.73 14.75
CA ARG A 216 12.81 -1.14 13.48
C ARG A 216 12.28 0.27 13.27
N GLN A 217 11.08 0.55 13.80
CA GLN A 217 10.45 1.87 13.70
C GLN A 217 10.87 2.84 14.83
N ARG A 218 11.74 2.43 15.75
CA ARG A 218 12.30 3.31 16.78
C ARG A 218 13.11 4.44 16.13
N GLY A 219 12.61 5.68 16.23
CA GLY A 219 13.23 6.86 15.62
C GLY A 219 12.50 7.42 14.41
N VAL A 220 11.51 6.73 13.87
CA VAL A 220 10.63 7.26 12.82
C VAL A 220 9.49 8.02 13.49
N ARG A 221 9.32 9.30 13.15
CA ARG A 221 8.19 10.11 13.63
C ARG A 221 6.93 9.65 12.91
N ILE A 222 6.04 8.96 13.63
CA ILE A 222 4.81 8.43 13.10
C ILE A 222 3.68 9.31 13.63
N PRO A 223 2.93 10.02 12.76
CA PRO A 223 1.73 10.72 13.18
C PRO A 223 0.66 9.70 13.62
N PRO A 224 -0.18 10.03 14.59
CA PRO A 224 -1.30 9.17 14.96
C PRO A 224 -2.21 8.96 13.74
N PRO A 225 -2.86 7.78 13.61
CA PRO A 225 -3.78 7.52 12.52
C PRO A 225 -4.87 8.60 12.48
N SER A 226 -5.05 9.23 11.33
CA SER A 226 -6.10 10.22 11.13
C SER A 226 -7.45 9.51 11.10
N ARG A 227 -8.43 10.01 11.83
CA ARG A 227 -9.80 9.47 11.79
C ARG A 227 -10.49 10.04 10.55
N LYS A 228 -10.75 9.22 9.52
CA LYS A 228 -11.75 9.59 8.51
C LYS A 228 -13.09 9.85 9.25
N ARG A 229 -13.63 11.05 9.09
CA ARG A 229 -15.00 11.30 9.52
C ARG A 229 -15.90 10.47 8.61
N THR A 230 -16.49 9.41 9.17
CA THR A 230 -17.52 8.62 8.50
C THR A 230 -18.58 9.60 7.96
N ARG A 231 -18.61 9.76 6.63
CA ARG A 231 -19.75 10.45 6.00
C ARG A 231 -20.95 9.50 6.10
N ARG A 232 -22.00 9.96 6.82
CA ARG A 232 -23.35 9.38 6.75
C ARG A 232 -23.97 9.70 5.38
#